data_743f70a1c89ec4b7ece99b729cd4444f
#
_entry.id   743f70a1c89ec4b7ece99b729cd4444f
#
_cell.length_a   1.000
_cell.length_b   1.000
_cell.length_c   1.000
_cell.angle_alpha   90.00
_cell.angle_beta   90.00
_cell.angle_gamma   90.00
#
_symmetry.space_group_name_H-M   'P 1'
#
loop_
_entity.id
_entity.type
_entity.pdbx_description
1 polymer ?
#
loop_
_entity_poly.entity_id
_entity_poly.type
_entity_poly.pdbx_seq_one_letter_code
_entity_poly.pdbx_strand_id
1 'polypeptide(L)'
;MKRFFSIILLLTFLFMGNTSFAYDESRLPTREDYNKLVEEGVLGESVTYEQFYELQKESLELEEQLGDDWEKITITRANASSYRILGGDIFVTNGTISAGLIGHAGIAINSEEILSTRKGKTPKTESLQYWINNYANSSEKVWLNVYRYKYSTDALKAARWAERTYKGKSARYRIDGDFSTTSYTYCSKIVWQAYRYGIPKTDIGYPPKAAGLYAPISPLKLSHYINPTSLAKAFR
;
A
#
# COMPACT_ATOMS: atom_id res chain seq x y z
N MET A 1 41.80 60.06 -9.32
CA MET A 1 41.07 59.16 -10.25
C MET A 1 40.79 57.85 -9.51
N LYS A 2 39.58 57.73 -8.99
CA LYS A 2 39.11 56.51 -8.24
C LYS A 2 38.28 55.65 -9.20
N ARG A 3 38.76 54.43 -9.50
CA ARG A 3 38.06 53.47 -10.35
C ARG A 3 37.09 52.69 -9.48
N PHE A 4 35.77 52.84 -9.72
CA PHE A 4 34.72 52.00 -9.15
C PHE A 4 34.65 50.68 -9.95
N PHE A 5 34.92 49.57 -9.28
CA PHE A 5 34.63 48.25 -9.80
C PHE A 5 33.20 47.89 -9.39
N SER A 6 32.29 47.88 -10.37
CA SER A 6 30.95 47.32 -10.20
C SER A 6 31.02 45.79 -10.29
N ILE A 7 30.79 45.13 -9.18
CA ILE A 7 30.59 43.68 -9.15
C ILE A 7 29.10 43.41 -9.45
N ILE A 8 28.84 42.94 -10.67
CA ILE A 8 27.52 42.41 -11.04
C ILE A 8 27.43 41.00 -10.47
N LEU A 9 26.66 40.87 -9.38
CA LEU A 9 26.31 39.56 -8.79
C LEU A 9 25.20 38.92 -9.63
N LEU A 10 25.60 37.98 -10.51
CA LEU A 10 24.66 37.19 -11.32
C LEU A 10 23.98 36.16 -10.40
N LEU A 11 22.78 36.48 -9.92
CA LEU A 11 21.91 35.51 -9.22
C LEU A 11 21.38 34.51 -10.26
N THR A 12 22.06 33.38 -10.42
CA THR A 12 21.50 32.21 -11.11
C THR A 12 20.47 31.59 -10.19
N PHE A 13 19.19 31.88 -10.39
CA PHE A 13 18.09 31.12 -9.87
C PHE A 13 18.18 29.72 -10.51
N LEU A 14 18.69 28.75 -9.77
CA LEU A 14 18.48 27.36 -10.06
C LEU A 14 16.98 27.08 -9.87
N PHE A 15 16.25 27.09 -10.97
CA PHE A 15 14.97 26.44 -11.05
C PHE A 15 15.22 24.93 -10.78
N MET A 16 15.11 24.50 -9.53
CA MET A 16 14.85 23.11 -9.23
C MET A 16 13.46 22.84 -9.78
N GLY A 17 13.41 22.37 -11.02
CA GLY A 17 12.19 21.87 -11.60
C GLY A 17 11.69 20.74 -10.70
N ASN A 18 10.59 20.99 -9.99
CA ASN A 18 9.77 19.92 -9.45
C ASN A 18 9.33 19.10 -10.66
N THR A 19 10.00 17.98 -10.91
CA THR A 19 9.46 16.94 -11.78
C THR A 19 8.29 16.34 -11.03
N SER A 20 7.12 16.99 -11.10
CA SER A 20 5.89 16.33 -10.77
C SER A 20 5.77 15.17 -11.76
N PHE A 21 5.94 13.95 -11.28
CA PHE A 21 5.59 12.79 -12.07
C PHE A 21 4.10 12.89 -12.37
N ALA A 22 3.78 13.22 -13.63
CA ALA A 22 2.41 13.23 -14.07
C ALA A 22 1.86 11.80 -13.91
N TYR A 23 1.02 11.59 -12.90
CA TYR A 23 0.32 10.34 -12.73
C TYR A 23 -0.72 10.18 -13.83
N ASP A 24 -1.03 8.93 -14.17
CA ASP A 24 -2.02 8.61 -15.18
C ASP A 24 -3.44 8.79 -14.61
N GLU A 25 -4.04 9.94 -14.87
CA GLU A 25 -5.40 10.28 -14.42
C GLU A 25 -6.46 9.32 -14.95
N SER A 26 -6.20 8.61 -16.06
CA SER A 26 -7.13 7.60 -16.59
C SER A 26 -7.33 6.41 -15.64
N ARG A 27 -6.49 6.30 -14.62
CA ARG A 27 -6.62 5.28 -13.57
C ARG A 27 -7.54 5.68 -12.42
N LEU A 28 -7.95 6.95 -12.36
CA LEU A 28 -8.87 7.40 -11.33
C LEU A 28 -10.29 6.91 -11.60
N PRO A 29 -11.04 6.52 -10.54
CA PRO A 29 -12.39 6.01 -10.71
C PRO A 29 -13.37 7.11 -11.13
N THR A 30 -14.22 6.80 -12.07
CA THR A 30 -15.37 7.62 -12.40
C THR A 30 -16.51 7.42 -11.38
N ARG A 31 -17.52 8.30 -11.38
CA ARG A 31 -18.72 8.09 -10.56
C ARG A 31 -19.49 6.83 -10.99
N GLU A 32 -19.44 6.46 -12.24
CA GLU A 32 -20.06 5.22 -12.75
C GLU A 32 -19.34 3.99 -12.17
N ASP A 33 -17.99 3.99 -12.15
CA ASP A 33 -17.20 2.93 -11.51
C ASP A 33 -17.54 2.79 -10.03
N TYR A 34 -17.65 3.92 -9.32
CA TYR A 34 -18.05 3.93 -7.93
C TYR A 34 -19.43 3.33 -7.71
N ASN A 35 -20.45 3.80 -8.45
CA ASN A 35 -21.82 3.31 -8.34
C ASN A 35 -21.90 1.79 -8.57
N LYS A 36 -21.20 1.30 -9.60
CA LYS A 36 -21.11 -0.12 -9.89
C LYS A 36 -20.49 -0.92 -8.73
N LEU A 37 -19.45 -0.39 -8.09
CA LEU A 37 -18.80 -1.06 -6.96
C LEU A 37 -19.71 -1.07 -5.71
N VAL A 38 -20.53 -0.05 -5.52
CA VAL A 38 -21.55 -0.01 -4.45
C VAL A 38 -22.65 -1.04 -4.72
N GLU A 39 -23.20 -1.08 -5.93
CA GLU A 39 -24.24 -2.04 -6.35
C GLU A 39 -23.77 -3.48 -6.21
N GLU A 40 -22.50 -3.75 -6.53
CA GLU A 40 -21.90 -5.07 -6.40
C GLU A 40 -21.52 -5.42 -4.93
N GLY A 41 -21.76 -4.51 -3.99
CA GLY A 41 -21.39 -4.69 -2.57
C GLY A 41 -19.88 -4.75 -2.31
N VAL A 42 -19.08 -4.24 -3.25
CA VAL A 42 -17.61 -4.17 -3.15
C VAL A 42 -17.18 -2.99 -2.29
N LEU A 43 -17.85 -1.84 -2.41
CA LEU A 43 -17.70 -0.71 -1.51
C LEU A 43 -18.73 -0.81 -0.39
N GLY A 44 -18.28 -0.59 0.86
CA GLY A 44 -19.17 -0.44 1.99
C GLY A 44 -19.95 0.88 1.89
N GLU A 45 -21.19 0.90 2.39
CA GLU A 45 -22.09 2.07 2.37
C GLU A 45 -21.49 3.34 3.00
N SER A 46 -20.51 3.17 3.87
CA SER A 46 -19.82 4.26 4.56
C SER A 46 -18.74 4.96 3.74
N VAL A 47 -18.38 4.44 2.57
CA VAL A 47 -17.35 5.01 1.70
C VAL A 47 -18.03 5.88 0.65
N THR A 48 -17.89 7.21 0.75
CA THR A 48 -18.46 8.13 -0.27
C THR A 48 -17.61 8.14 -1.55
N TYR A 49 -18.19 8.64 -2.65
CA TYR A 49 -17.42 8.79 -3.90
C TYR A 49 -16.21 9.69 -3.73
N GLU A 50 -16.38 10.81 -3.04
CA GLU A 50 -15.33 11.78 -2.80
C GLU A 50 -14.18 11.15 -1.99
N GLN A 51 -14.50 10.41 -0.93
CA GLN A 51 -13.49 9.67 -0.15
C GLN A 51 -12.78 8.62 -0.99
N PHE A 52 -13.52 7.90 -1.83
CA PHE A 52 -12.95 6.88 -2.69
C PHE A 52 -12.05 7.47 -3.78
N TYR A 53 -12.50 8.57 -4.41
CA TYR A 53 -11.74 9.30 -5.42
C TYR A 53 -10.43 9.87 -4.85
N GLU A 54 -10.52 10.63 -3.74
CA GLU A 54 -9.34 11.22 -3.11
C GLU A 54 -8.35 10.16 -2.63
N LEU A 55 -8.83 9.03 -2.10
CA LEU A 55 -7.97 7.90 -1.74
C LEU A 55 -7.14 7.40 -2.93
N GLN A 56 -7.76 7.28 -4.11
CA GLN A 56 -7.06 6.82 -5.32
C GLN A 56 -6.08 7.88 -5.83
N LYS A 57 -6.52 9.15 -5.87
CA LYS A 57 -5.69 10.28 -6.27
C LYS A 57 -4.45 10.40 -5.40
N GLU A 58 -4.63 10.51 -4.09
CA GLU A 58 -3.51 10.57 -3.15
C GLU A 58 -2.59 9.34 -3.24
N SER A 59 -3.12 8.17 -3.62
CA SER A 59 -2.32 6.95 -3.78
C SER A 59 -1.40 7.01 -4.98
N LEU A 60 -1.79 7.74 -6.03
CA LEU A 60 -0.95 7.96 -7.21
C LEU A 60 0.09 9.06 -7.01
N GLU A 61 -0.22 10.05 -6.15
CA GLU A 61 0.64 11.20 -5.88
C GLU A 61 1.66 10.94 -4.75
N LEU A 62 1.46 9.88 -3.97
CA LEU A 62 2.25 9.65 -2.77
C LEU A 62 3.68 9.24 -3.10
N GLU A 63 4.64 10.07 -2.70
CA GLU A 63 6.03 9.65 -2.57
C GLU A 63 6.17 8.66 -1.42
N GLU A 64 6.86 7.57 -1.69
CA GLU A 64 7.07 6.51 -0.73
C GLU A 64 7.97 6.99 0.42
N GLN A 65 7.44 7.02 1.62
CA GLN A 65 8.18 7.33 2.84
C GLN A 65 8.37 6.05 3.66
N LEU A 66 9.56 5.47 3.57
CA LEU A 66 9.97 4.36 4.43
C LEU A 66 10.69 4.90 5.66
N GLY A 67 10.33 4.39 6.83
CA GLY A 67 11.11 4.62 8.05
C GLY A 67 12.30 3.65 8.11
N ASP A 68 13.25 3.96 9.01
CA ASP A 68 14.50 3.21 9.19
C ASP A 68 14.29 1.74 9.61
N ASP A 69 13.06 1.36 9.95
CA ASP A 69 12.71 0.00 10.36
C ASP A 69 12.30 -0.91 9.20
N TRP A 70 12.31 -0.39 7.98
CA TRP A 70 11.88 -1.10 6.79
C TRP A 70 12.95 -1.12 5.71
N GLU A 71 13.09 -2.27 5.07
CA GLU A 71 13.85 -2.45 3.85
C GLU A 71 12.89 -2.57 2.67
N LYS A 72 13.14 -1.83 1.59
CA LYS A 72 12.42 -1.95 0.32
C LYS A 72 13.25 -2.73 -0.68
N ILE A 73 12.66 -3.77 -1.23
CA ILE A 73 13.26 -4.62 -2.26
C ILE A 73 12.35 -4.60 -3.49
N THR A 74 12.85 -4.11 -4.62
CA THR A 74 12.10 -4.19 -5.88
C THR A 74 12.36 -5.55 -6.53
N ILE A 75 11.30 -6.32 -6.76
CA ILE A 75 11.36 -7.62 -7.40
C ILE A 75 11.19 -7.45 -8.91
N THR A 76 12.17 -7.90 -9.64
CA THR A 76 12.15 -8.01 -11.09
C THR A 76 12.26 -9.49 -11.50
N ARG A 77 11.94 -9.82 -12.74
CA ARG A 77 12.16 -11.18 -13.26
C ARG A 77 13.63 -11.61 -13.17
N ALA A 78 14.56 -10.65 -13.28
CA ALA A 78 15.99 -10.91 -13.24
C ALA A 78 16.50 -11.28 -11.84
N ASN A 79 15.99 -10.64 -10.77
CA ASN A 79 16.43 -10.90 -9.40
C ASN A 79 15.53 -11.86 -8.60
N ALA A 80 14.42 -12.29 -9.18
CA ALA A 80 13.42 -13.11 -8.52
C ALA A 80 13.97 -14.43 -7.97
N SER A 81 14.92 -15.07 -8.69
CA SER A 81 15.52 -16.35 -8.27
C SER A 81 16.41 -16.22 -7.03
N SER A 82 16.97 -15.05 -6.78
CA SER A 82 17.81 -14.77 -5.60
C SER A 82 17.02 -14.29 -4.39
N TYR A 83 15.77 -13.86 -4.59
CA TYR A 83 14.95 -13.36 -3.50
C TYR A 83 14.45 -14.51 -2.60
N ARG A 84 14.58 -14.31 -1.28
CA ARG A 84 14.08 -15.25 -0.26
C ARG A 84 12.96 -14.61 0.53
N ILE A 85 11.77 -15.17 0.44
CA ILE A 85 10.61 -14.73 1.22
C ILE A 85 10.85 -15.02 2.70
N LEU A 86 10.51 -14.04 3.53
CA LEU A 86 10.42 -14.21 4.99
C LEU A 86 8.98 -13.96 5.44
N GLY A 87 8.54 -14.68 6.47
CA GLY A 87 7.22 -14.46 7.06
C GLY A 87 7.10 -13.02 7.59
N GLY A 88 6.07 -12.32 7.13
CA GLY A 88 5.85 -10.90 7.39
C GLY A 88 6.28 -9.97 6.25
N ASP A 89 7.02 -10.43 5.23
CA ASP A 89 7.27 -9.60 4.05
C ASP A 89 5.96 -9.13 3.44
N ILE A 90 5.88 -7.83 3.13
CA ILE A 90 4.71 -7.19 2.53
C ILE A 90 4.97 -6.98 1.06
N PHE A 91 4.15 -7.57 0.24
CA PHE A 91 4.18 -7.44 -1.21
C PHE A 91 3.22 -6.35 -1.65
N VAL A 92 3.68 -5.39 -2.45
CA VAL A 92 2.87 -4.32 -3.04
C VAL A 92 3.21 -4.16 -4.50
N THR A 93 2.20 -3.99 -5.34
CA THR A 93 2.36 -3.70 -6.77
C THR A 93 1.39 -2.61 -7.21
N ASN A 94 1.81 -1.81 -8.19
CA ASN A 94 0.94 -0.87 -8.89
C ASN A 94 0.36 -1.46 -10.20
N GLY A 95 0.70 -2.70 -10.53
CA GLY A 95 0.41 -3.34 -11.82
C GLY A 95 -1.04 -3.75 -12.05
N THR A 96 -1.94 -3.46 -11.12
CA THR A 96 -3.36 -3.83 -11.25
C THR A 96 -4.27 -2.80 -10.63
N ILE A 97 -5.52 -2.78 -11.10
CA ILE A 97 -6.65 -2.14 -10.41
C ILE A 97 -7.50 -3.26 -9.85
N SER A 98 -7.35 -3.53 -8.56
CA SER A 98 -8.10 -4.59 -7.89
C SER A 98 -9.41 -4.05 -7.35
N ALA A 99 -10.48 -4.23 -8.12
CA ALA A 99 -11.84 -3.89 -7.69
C ALA A 99 -11.99 -2.44 -7.16
N GLY A 100 -11.46 -1.49 -7.94
CA GLY A 100 -11.52 -0.08 -7.59
C GLY A 100 -10.37 0.45 -6.72
N LEU A 101 -9.51 -0.40 -6.15
CA LEU A 101 -8.26 0.06 -5.56
C LEU A 101 -7.12 -0.04 -6.56
N ILE A 102 -6.38 1.05 -6.74
CA ILE A 102 -5.15 1.06 -7.52
C ILE A 102 -4.09 0.29 -6.74
N GLY A 103 -3.51 -0.71 -7.40
CA GLY A 103 -2.51 -1.59 -6.80
C GLY A 103 -3.09 -2.82 -6.12
N HIS A 104 -2.19 -3.65 -5.60
CA HIS A 104 -2.51 -4.87 -4.87
C HIS A 104 -1.50 -5.10 -3.76
N ALA A 105 -1.94 -5.76 -2.68
CA ALA A 105 -1.07 -6.06 -1.55
C ALA A 105 -1.26 -7.49 -1.05
N GLY A 106 -0.21 -8.03 -0.43
CA GLY A 106 -0.23 -9.32 0.24
C GLY A 106 0.81 -9.39 1.35
N ILE A 107 0.67 -10.35 2.24
CA ILE A 107 1.64 -10.63 3.31
C ILE A 107 2.14 -12.06 3.19
N ALA A 108 3.45 -12.25 3.23
CA ALA A 108 4.04 -13.58 3.33
C ALA A 108 3.71 -14.18 4.71
N ILE A 109 3.05 -15.32 4.73
CA ILE A 109 2.76 -16.04 5.97
C ILE A 109 3.86 -17.04 6.33
N ASN A 110 4.68 -17.43 5.35
CA ASN A 110 5.88 -18.26 5.50
C ASN A 110 6.82 -18.02 4.29
N SER A 111 7.81 -18.89 4.08
CA SER A 111 8.79 -18.78 2.98
C SER A 111 8.25 -19.14 1.59
N GLU A 112 7.00 -19.58 1.47
CA GLU A 112 6.44 -20.10 0.22
C GLU A 112 5.11 -19.43 -0.16
N GLU A 113 4.36 -18.94 0.83
CA GLU A 113 2.98 -18.52 0.67
C GLU A 113 2.79 -17.04 0.99
N ILE A 114 2.18 -16.31 0.06
CA ILE A 114 1.78 -14.92 0.20
C ILE A 114 0.26 -14.89 0.26
N LEU A 115 -0.29 -14.46 1.40
CA LEU A 115 -1.71 -14.35 1.65
C LEU A 115 -2.25 -13.02 1.13
N SER A 116 -3.31 -13.08 0.36
CA SER A 116 -4.03 -11.91 -0.15
C SER A 116 -5.49 -12.24 -0.47
N THR A 117 -6.26 -11.25 -0.94
CA THR A 117 -7.63 -11.43 -1.42
C THR A 117 -7.93 -10.47 -2.57
N ARG A 118 -8.89 -10.85 -3.42
CA ARG A 118 -9.36 -10.06 -4.57
C ARG A 118 -10.88 -10.06 -4.63
N LYS A 119 -11.45 -9.11 -5.38
CA LYS A 119 -12.88 -9.05 -5.65
C LYS A 119 -13.46 -10.41 -6.03
N GLY A 120 -14.55 -10.79 -5.40
CA GLY A 120 -15.25 -12.05 -5.65
C GLY A 120 -14.51 -13.30 -5.18
N LYS A 121 -13.43 -13.15 -4.39
CA LYS A 121 -12.67 -14.27 -3.82
C LYS A 121 -12.55 -14.13 -2.31
N THR A 122 -12.46 -15.27 -1.63
CA THR A 122 -12.01 -15.35 -0.24
C THR A 122 -10.48 -15.19 -0.17
N PRO A 123 -9.94 -14.86 1.02
CA PRO A 123 -8.49 -14.85 1.22
C PRO A 123 -7.87 -16.20 0.86
N LYS A 124 -6.79 -16.14 0.09
CA LYS A 124 -6.03 -17.32 -0.33
C LYS A 124 -4.54 -17.02 -0.38
N THR A 125 -3.75 -18.07 -0.38
CA THR A 125 -2.30 -17.99 -0.55
C THR A 125 -1.91 -18.22 -2.00
N GLU A 126 -0.83 -17.57 -2.41
CA GLU A 126 -0.22 -17.66 -3.73
C GLU A 126 1.30 -17.70 -3.58
N SER A 127 1.98 -18.36 -4.53
CA SER A 127 3.44 -18.45 -4.51
C SER A 127 4.10 -17.14 -4.96
N LEU A 128 5.40 -16.97 -4.63
CA LEU A 128 6.21 -15.88 -5.18
C LEU A 128 6.20 -15.91 -6.72
N GLN A 129 6.29 -17.10 -7.33
CA GLN A 129 6.28 -17.21 -8.80
C GLN A 129 4.98 -16.69 -9.40
N TYR A 130 3.84 -16.91 -8.72
CA TYR A 130 2.57 -16.34 -9.14
C TYR A 130 2.63 -14.81 -9.11
N TRP A 131 3.15 -14.21 -8.03
CA TRP A 131 3.27 -12.76 -7.89
C TRP A 131 4.21 -12.16 -8.95
N ILE A 132 5.35 -12.81 -9.23
CA ILE A 132 6.29 -12.38 -10.25
C ILE A 132 5.63 -12.42 -11.64
N ASN A 133 4.96 -13.51 -11.99
CA ASN A 133 4.36 -13.68 -13.30
C ASN A 133 3.22 -12.68 -13.57
N ASN A 134 2.48 -12.32 -12.52
CA ASN A 134 1.32 -11.45 -12.67
C ASN A 134 1.63 -9.97 -12.42
N TYR A 135 2.66 -9.63 -11.62
CA TYR A 135 2.88 -8.28 -11.14
C TYR A 135 4.29 -7.74 -11.34
N ALA A 136 5.31 -8.57 -11.57
CA ALA A 136 6.65 -8.11 -11.92
C ALA A 136 6.79 -8.06 -13.45
N ASN A 137 6.26 -7.00 -14.05
CA ASN A 137 6.34 -6.84 -15.50
C ASN A 137 7.68 -6.21 -15.90
N SER A 138 8.08 -6.44 -17.15
CA SER A 138 9.28 -5.86 -17.76
C SER A 138 9.13 -4.38 -18.13
N SER A 139 7.95 -3.78 -17.97
CA SER A 139 7.77 -2.34 -18.22
C SER A 139 8.20 -1.55 -16.98
N GLU A 140 8.96 -0.47 -17.18
CA GLU A 140 9.40 0.42 -16.11
C GLU A 140 8.24 1.06 -15.32
N LYS A 141 7.02 1.02 -15.87
CA LYS A 141 5.81 1.58 -15.26
C LYS A 141 5.12 0.64 -14.27
N VAL A 142 5.42 -0.65 -14.28
CA VAL A 142 4.81 -1.65 -13.40
C VAL A 142 5.89 -2.25 -12.52
N TRP A 143 5.68 -2.16 -11.23
CA TRP A 143 6.64 -2.64 -10.24
C TRP A 143 5.97 -3.57 -9.22
N LEU A 144 6.79 -4.45 -8.66
CA LEU A 144 6.50 -5.27 -7.50
C LEU A 144 7.56 -4.97 -6.43
N ASN A 145 7.14 -4.34 -5.36
CA ASN A 145 8.00 -4.04 -4.23
C ASN A 145 7.69 -4.95 -3.05
N VAL A 146 8.72 -5.32 -2.33
CA VAL A 146 8.60 -6.00 -1.05
C VAL A 146 9.15 -5.10 0.04
N TYR A 147 8.36 -4.92 1.09
CA TYR A 147 8.73 -4.19 2.28
C TYR A 147 8.99 -5.20 3.38
N ARG A 148 10.22 -5.21 3.87
CA ARG A 148 10.68 -6.10 4.93
C ARG A 148 10.90 -5.32 6.21
N TYR A 149 10.22 -5.76 7.25
CA TYR A 149 10.40 -5.18 8.59
C TYR A 149 11.66 -5.75 9.24
N LYS A 150 12.54 -4.89 9.74
CA LYS A 150 13.85 -5.32 10.30
C LYS A 150 13.73 -6.21 11.54
N TYR A 151 12.66 -6.07 12.31
CA TYR A 151 12.42 -6.90 13.48
C TYR A 151 11.67 -8.18 13.06
N SER A 152 12.45 -9.18 12.64
CA SER A 152 11.93 -10.42 12.06
C SER A 152 10.98 -11.19 12.98
N THR A 153 11.20 -11.16 14.29
CA THR A 153 10.30 -11.78 15.28
C THR A 153 8.91 -11.15 15.25
N ASP A 154 8.83 -9.83 15.15
CA ASP A 154 7.55 -9.14 15.10
C ASP A 154 6.88 -9.31 13.73
N ALA A 155 7.64 -9.24 12.64
CA ALA A 155 7.15 -9.56 11.31
C ALA A 155 6.52 -10.98 11.28
N LEU A 156 7.17 -11.95 11.91
CA LEU A 156 6.63 -13.31 12.01
C LEU A 156 5.36 -13.40 12.86
N LYS A 157 5.20 -12.56 13.90
CA LYS A 157 3.94 -12.48 14.66
C LYS A 157 2.80 -11.95 13.78
N ALA A 158 3.07 -10.91 12.97
CA ALA A 158 2.10 -10.41 11.99
C ALA A 158 1.70 -11.49 10.97
N ALA A 159 2.67 -12.21 10.41
CA ALA A 159 2.45 -13.33 9.51
C ALA A 159 1.53 -14.41 10.13
N ARG A 160 1.83 -14.83 11.35
CA ARG A 160 1.03 -15.84 12.08
C ARG A 160 -0.37 -15.34 12.40
N TRP A 161 -0.52 -14.06 12.71
CA TRP A 161 -1.84 -13.48 12.92
C TRP A 161 -2.67 -13.52 11.63
N ALA A 162 -2.09 -13.10 10.50
CA ALA A 162 -2.75 -13.14 9.20
C ALA A 162 -3.14 -14.57 8.81
N GLU A 163 -2.25 -15.53 8.99
CA GLU A 163 -2.50 -16.93 8.70
C GLU A 163 -3.69 -17.47 9.50
N ARG A 164 -3.68 -17.33 10.82
CA ARG A 164 -4.77 -17.82 11.69
C ARG A 164 -6.10 -17.15 11.41
N THR A 165 -6.07 -15.86 11.02
CA THR A 165 -7.28 -15.07 10.85
C THR A 165 -7.91 -15.27 9.48
N TYR A 166 -7.11 -15.47 8.44
CA TYR A 166 -7.60 -15.37 7.07
C TYR A 166 -7.36 -16.61 6.20
N LYS A 167 -6.30 -17.40 6.42
CA LYS A 167 -6.03 -18.58 5.59
C LYS A 167 -7.13 -19.62 5.76
N GLY A 168 -7.77 -19.98 4.64
CA GLY A 168 -8.88 -20.93 4.62
C GLY A 168 -10.18 -20.41 5.27
N LYS A 169 -10.31 -19.10 5.49
CA LYS A 169 -11.53 -18.49 6.02
C LYS A 169 -12.41 -17.92 4.91
N SER A 170 -13.70 -17.78 5.18
CA SER A 170 -14.72 -17.31 4.25
C SER A 170 -14.96 -15.79 4.30
N ALA A 171 -13.97 -14.99 4.71
CA ALA A 171 -14.09 -13.56 4.71
C ALA A 171 -14.44 -13.05 3.29
N ARG A 172 -15.46 -12.20 3.20
CA ARG A 172 -15.92 -11.64 1.93
C ARG A 172 -15.12 -10.41 1.54
N TYR A 173 -14.91 -10.23 0.25
CA TYR A 173 -14.26 -9.02 -0.24
C TYR A 173 -15.20 -7.82 -0.11
N ARG A 174 -14.77 -6.80 0.64
CA ARG A 174 -15.42 -5.49 0.73
C ARG A 174 -14.42 -4.44 1.20
N ILE A 175 -14.39 -3.32 0.48
CA ILE A 175 -13.59 -2.14 0.82
C ILE A 175 -14.44 -1.27 1.75
N ASP A 176 -14.04 -1.16 3.00
CA ASP A 176 -14.71 -0.32 4.00
C ASP A 176 -13.72 0.23 5.03
N GLY A 177 -14.22 1.12 5.88
CA GLY A 177 -13.46 1.72 6.99
C GLY A 177 -13.60 0.98 8.32
N ASP A 178 -14.24 -0.18 8.37
CA ASP A 178 -14.34 -1.00 9.58
C ASP A 178 -13.14 -1.93 9.71
N PHE A 179 -12.13 -1.49 10.43
CA PHE A 179 -10.92 -2.28 10.68
C PHE A 179 -11.05 -3.27 11.83
N SER A 180 -12.17 -3.29 12.55
CA SER A 180 -12.40 -4.20 13.67
C SER A 180 -12.85 -5.58 13.22
N THR A 181 -13.62 -5.66 12.11
CA THR A 181 -14.14 -6.91 11.58
C THR A 181 -13.15 -7.65 10.68
N THR A 182 -13.21 -8.96 10.72
CA THR A 182 -12.50 -9.87 9.80
C THR A 182 -13.45 -10.58 8.83
N SER A 183 -14.77 -10.39 8.96
CA SER A 183 -15.79 -10.97 8.09
C SER A 183 -15.79 -10.35 6.69
N TYR A 184 -15.39 -9.08 6.61
CA TYR A 184 -15.16 -8.33 5.37
C TYR A 184 -13.74 -7.84 5.33
N THR A 185 -13.09 -8.03 4.21
CA THR A 185 -11.70 -7.65 4.06
C THR A 185 -11.34 -7.32 2.61
N TYR A 186 -10.18 -6.68 2.43
CA TYR A 186 -9.54 -6.43 1.15
C TYR A 186 -8.02 -6.53 1.33
N CYS A 187 -7.27 -6.55 0.25
CA CYS A 187 -5.86 -6.92 0.23
C CYS A 187 -5.01 -6.14 1.25
N SER A 188 -5.07 -4.82 1.25
CA SER A 188 -4.30 -3.96 2.15
C SER A 188 -4.81 -3.97 3.59
N LYS A 189 -6.11 -4.19 3.82
CA LYS A 189 -6.67 -4.36 5.16
C LYS A 189 -6.10 -5.60 5.85
N ILE A 190 -5.95 -6.71 5.13
CA ILE A 190 -5.31 -7.93 5.67
C ILE A 190 -3.92 -7.61 6.20
N VAL A 191 -3.10 -6.91 5.42
CA VAL A 191 -1.74 -6.57 5.80
C VAL A 191 -1.71 -5.61 6.98
N TRP A 192 -2.52 -4.55 6.94
CA TRP A 192 -2.61 -3.58 8.03
C TRP A 192 -3.05 -4.24 9.34
N GLN A 193 -4.10 -5.06 9.31
CA GLN A 193 -4.57 -5.79 10.50
C GLN A 193 -3.52 -6.77 11.03
N ALA A 194 -2.79 -7.46 10.15
CA ALA A 194 -1.72 -8.36 10.54
C ALA A 194 -0.66 -7.66 11.38
N TYR A 195 -0.22 -6.49 10.95
CA TYR A 195 0.76 -5.70 11.68
C TYR A 195 0.16 -5.02 12.91
N ARG A 196 -1.04 -4.48 12.80
CA ARG A 196 -1.72 -3.78 13.91
C ARG A 196 -2.10 -4.69 15.07
N TYR A 197 -2.59 -5.90 14.76
CA TYR A 197 -3.09 -6.83 15.77
C TYR A 197 -2.15 -8.00 16.04
N GLY A 198 -1.27 -8.30 15.12
CA GLY A 198 -0.28 -9.37 15.28
C GLY A 198 0.90 -8.99 16.16
N ILE A 199 1.27 -7.72 16.19
CA ILE A 199 2.41 -7.23 16.95
C ILE A 199 1.89 -6.49 18.19
N PRO A 200 2.11 -7.00 19.41
CA PRO A 200 1.71 -6.30 20.63
C PRO A 200 2.44 -4.96 20.78
N LYS A 201 1.72 -3.93 21.18
CA LYS A 201 2.28 -2.59 21.49
C LYS A 201 2.91 -1.86 20.29
N THR A 202 2.39 -2.07 19.08
CA THR A 202 2.82 -1.26 17.94
C THR A 202 2.06 0.07 17.89
N ASP A 203 2.77 1.11 17.47
CA ASP A 203 2.19 2.44 17.21
C ASP A 203 1.60 2.55 15.79
N ILE A 204 1.24 1.43 15.18
CA ILE A 204 0.58 1.43 13.88
C ILE A 204 -0.77 2.15 14.03
N GLY A 205 -0.86 3.32 13.40
CA GLY A 205 -2.03 4.17 13.47
C GLY A 205 -3.17 3.69 12.58
N TYR A 206 -4.33 4.28 12.82
CA TYR A 206 -5.47 4.13 11.94
C TYR A 206 -5.41 5.17 10.82
N PRO A 207 -5.97 4.87 9.64
CA PRO A 207 -6.21 5.88 8.62
C PRO A 207 -7.06 7.04 9.15
N PRO A 208 -7.06 8.20 8.48
CA PRO A 208 -7.92 9.31 8.85
C PRO A 208 -9.39 8.90 8.96
N LYS A 209 -10.11 9.52 9.90
CA LYS A 209 -11.56 9.35 10.03
C LYS A 209 -12.30 10.45 9.28
N ALA A 210 -13.35 10.05 8.56
CA ALA A 210 -14.36 10.94 8.05
C ALA A 210 -15.73 10.40 8.43
N ALA A 211 -16.63 11.25 8.95
CA ALA A 211 -17.97 10.87 9.42
C ALA A 211 -17.99 9.70 10.43
N GLY A 212 -16.97 9.61 11.29
CA GLY A 212 -16.87 8.56 12.32
C GLY A 212 -16.24 7.25 11.87
N LEU A 213 -16.01 7.05 10.59
CA LEU A 213 -15.40 5.86 10.02
C LEU A 213 -14.00 6.16 9.47
N TYR A 214 -13.14 5.15 9.47
CA TYR A 214 -11.82 5.27 8.89
C TYR A 214 -11.87 5.23 7.35
N ALA A 215 -11.00 5.98 6.70
CA ALA A 215 -10.81 5.84 5.26
C ALA A 215 -10.23 4.44 4.94
N PRO A 216 -10.65 3.80 3.85
CA PRO A 216 -10.00 2.57 3.39
C PRO A 216 -8.51 2.78 3.11
N ILE A 217 -7.71 1.74 3.21
CA ILE A 217 -6.27 1.79 2.94
C ILE A 217 -6.01 1.34 1.50
N SER A 218 -5.48 2.22 0.67
CA SER A 218 -4.95 1.82 -0.63
C SER A 218 -3.72 0.92 -0.47
N PRO A 219 -3.56 -0.10 -1.33
CA PRO A 219 -2.34 -0.90 -1.37
C PRO A 219 -1.06 -0.06 -1.46
N LEU A 220 -1.07 1.01 -2.25
CA LEU A 220 0.09 1.87 -2.46
C LEU A 220 0.42 2.74 -1.24
N LYS A 221 -0.56 3.03 -0.38
CA LYS A 221 -0.37 3.77 0.89
C LYS A 221 0.00 2.89 2.08
N LEU A 222 0.10 1.59 1.87
CA LEU A 222 0.28 0.66 2.97
C LEU A 222 1.57 0.93 3.78
N SER A 223 2.68 1.20 3.10
CA SER A 223 3.96 1.55 3.73
C SER A 223 3.85 2.78 4.64
N HIS A 224 3.02 3.75 4.27
CA HIS A 224 2.77 4.95 5.05
C HIS A 224 2.05 4.63 6.38
N TYR A 225 1.05 3.75 6.36
CA TYR A 225 0.26 3.44 7.56
C TYR A 225 0.90 2.43 8.50
N ILE A 226 1.73 1.52 7.99
CA ILE A 226 2.44 0.55 8.82
C ILE A 226 3.80 1.05 9.33
N ASN A 227 4.20 2.27 8.96
CA ASN A 227 5.44 2.89 9.42
C ASN A 227 5.19 3.71 10.69
N PRO A 228 5.65 3.27 11.87
CA PRO A 228 5.39 3.97 13.12
C PRO A 228 6.04 5.36 13.20
N THR A 229 7.11 5.62 12.43
CA THR A 229 7.78 6.93 12.43
C THR A 229 7.04 8.01 11.64
N SER A 230 6.23 7.65 10.67
CA SER A 230 5.43 8.63 9.90
C SER A 230 4.26 9.20 10.71
N LEU A 231 3.72 8.42 11.65
CA LEU A 231 2.60 8.83 12.50
C LEU A 231 3.02 9.74 13.66
N ALA A 232 4.21 9.55 14.22
CA ALA A 232 4.71 10.41 15.30
C ALA A 232 4.97 11.86 14.83
N LYS A 233 5.16 12.11 13.53
CA LYS A 233 5.36 13.45 12.97
C LYS A 233 4.05 14.17 12.62
N ALA A 234 2.96 13.46 12.41
CA ALA A 234 1.66 14.04 12.05
C ALA A 234 0.86 14.56 13.26
N PHE A 235 1.27 14.24 14.49
CA PHE A 235 0.61 14.61 15.73
C PHE A 235 1.46 15.46 16.69
N ARG A 236 2.52 16.13 16.18
CA ARG A 236 3.30 17.13 16.93
C ARG A 236 3.04 18.55 16.45
#